data_c84b4d87c73b63bb1a0fb30a329ec4a1
#
_entry.id   c84b4d87c73b63bb1a0fb30a329ec4a1
#
_cell.length_a   1.000
_cell.length_b   1.000
_cell.length_c   1.000
_cell.angle_alpha   90.00
_cell.angle_beta   90.00
_cell.angle_gamma   90.00
#
_symmetry.space_group_name_H-M   'P 1'
#
loop_
_entity.id
_entity.type
_entity.pdbx_description
1 polymer ?
#
loop_
_entity_poly.entity_id
_entity_poly.type
_entity_poly.pdbx_seq_one_letter_code
_entity_poly.pdbx_strand_id
1 'polypeptide(L)'
;MNKIRTGDNIIVTTGKDRGKRGTVTRIISDTNKVVVENINVAKKHQKPNPASGEPGGIVEIEMPIQASNVAIFNDATGKADRVGIKTLEDGRKVRYFKSNGEVVDV
;
A
#
# COMPACT_ATOMS: atom_id res chain seq x y z
N MET A 1 -12.42 -9.26 -6.59
CA MET A 1 -12.19 -8.21 -5.59
C MET A 1 -10.75 -8.26 -5.13
N ASN A 2 -10.07 -7.14 -5.14
CA ASN A 2 -8.68 -7.06 -4.68
C ASN A 2 -8.61 -7.04 -3.16
N LYS A 3 -7.64 -7.75 -2.60
CA LYS A 3 -7.43 -7.78 -1.14
C LYS A 3 -6.82 -6.50 -0.60
N ILE A 4 -6.11 -5.74 -1.44
CA ILE A 4 -5.50 -4.46 -1.09
C ILE A 4 -6.11 -3.39 -1.98
N ARG A 5 -6.51 -2.27 -1.38
CA ARG A 5 -7.11 -1.14 -2.08
C ARG A 5 -6.42 0.17 -1.72
N THR A 6 -6.60 1.16 -2.57
CA THR A 6 -6.17 2.54 -2.28
C THR A 6 -6.82 3.03 -0.97
N GLY A 7 -6.02 3.65 -0.12
CA GLY A 7 -6.47 4.11 1.19
C GLY A 7 -6.26 3.12 2.32
N ASP A 8 -5.86 1.87 2.01
CA ASP A 8 -5.60 0.88 3.03
C ASP A 8 -4.36 1.20 3.86
N ASN A 9 -4.44 0.94 5.14
CA ASN A 9 -3.29 0.99 6.04
C ASN A 9 -2.58 -0.36 5.99
N ILE A 10 -1.32 -0.35 5.55
CA ILE A 10 -0.52 -1.56 5.36
C ILE A 10 0.76 -1.53 6.18
N ILE A 11 1.35 -2.70 6.35
CA ILE A 11 2.68 -2.87 6.91
C ILE A 11 3.53 -3.69 5.94
N VAL A 12 4.79 -3.28 5.75
CA VAL A 12 5.74 -3.99 4.90
C VAL A 12 6.26 -5.22 5.65
N THR A 13 6.17 -6.37 5.01
CA THR A 13 6.52 -7.65 5.65
C THR A 13 7.91 -8.13 5.29
N THR A 14 8.48 -7.68 4.16
CA THR A 14 9.82 -8.09 3.71
C THR A 14 10.55 -6.93 3.06
N GLY A 15 11.88 -7.04 2.94
CA GLY A 15 12.72 -6.07 2.25
C GLY A 15 13.28 -4.99 3.16
N LYS A 16 13.85 -3.97 2.55
CA LYS A 16 14.54 -2.88 3.27
C LYS A 16 13.62 -2.07 4.20
N ASP A 17 12.34 -1.99 3.86
CA ASP A 17 11.35 -1.21 4.63
C ASP A 17 10.51 -2.07 5.57
N ARG A 18 10.94 -3.30 5.82
CA ARG A 18 10.23 -4.23 6.69
C ARG A 18 9.86 -3.60 8.03
N GLY A 19 8.61 -3.75 8.42
CA GLY A 19 8.07 -3.22 9.66
C GLY A 19 7.53 -1.80 9.56
N LYS A 20 7.77 -1.10 8.45
CA LYS A 20 7.19 0.23 8.23
C LYS A 20 5.73 0.12 7.83
N ARG A 21 4.94 1.09 8.27
CA ARG A 21 3.52 1.19 7.93
C ARG A 21 3.27 2.41 7.06
N GLY A 22 2.23 2.34 6.26
CA GLY A 22 1.83 3.47 5.44
C GLY A 22 0.47 3.25 4.81
N THR A 23 0.00 4.24 4.08
CA THR A 23 -1.28 4.21 3.38
C THR A 23 -1.04 4.00 1.90
N VAL A 24 -1.79 3.08 1.29
CA VAL A 24 -1.73 2.82 -0.14
C VAL A 24 -2.29 4.03 -0.89
N THR A 25 -1.48 4.63 -1.75
CA THR A 25 -1.89 5.80 -2.54
C THR A 25 -2.28 5.41 -3.96
N ARG A 26 -1.75 4.30 -4.47
CA ARG A 26 -2.00 3.86 -5.85
C ARG A 26 -1.79 2.36 -5.98
N ILE A 27 -2.57 1.73 -6.83
CA ILE A 27 -2.43 0.30 -7.17
C ILE A 27 -2.12 0.18 -8.66
N ILE A 28 -1.09 -0.59 -8.98
CA ILE A 28 -0.70 -0.90 -10.35
C ILE A 28 -1.00 -2.38 -10.57
N SER A 29 -2.18 -2.66 -11.12
CA SER A 29 -2.69 -4.02 -11.23
C SER A 29 -1.94 -4.87 -12.26
N ASP A 30 -1.41 -4.26 -13.32
CA ASP A 30 -0.71 -4.98 -14.39
C ASP A 30 0.54 -5.71 -13.88
N THR A 31 1.24 -5.12 -12.92
CA THR A 31 2.47 -5.68 -12.37
C THR A 31 2.31 -6.17 -10.93
N ASN A 32 1.09 -6.12 -10.41
CA ASN A 32 0.77 -6.49 -9.03
C ASN A 32 1.63 -5.74 -8.01
N LYS A 33 1.74 -4.44 -8.21
CA LYS A 33 2.50 -3.54 -7.35
C LYS A 33 1.60 -2.48 -6.74
N VAL A 34 2.03 -1.94 -5.60
CA VAL A 34 1.34 -0.85 -4.92
C VAL A 34 2.33 0.25 -4.59
N VAL A 35 1.85 1.49 -4.61
CA VAL A 35 2.62 2.64 -4.15
C VAL A 35 2.08 3.00 -2.77
N VAL A 36 2.97 3.08 -1.79
CA VAL A 36 2.62 3.34 -0.40
C VAL A 36 3.32 4.60 0.06
N GLU A 37 2.61 5.46 0.75
CA GLU A 37 3.14 6.72 1.28
C GLU A 37 4.35 6.47 2.18
N ASN A 38 5.46 7.17 1.90
CA ASN A 38 6.72 7.10 2.64
C ASN A 38 7.42 5.73 2.64
N ILE A 39 7.01 4.82 1.76
CA ILE A 39 7.59 3.48 1.64
C ILE A 39 8.31 3.36 0.30
N ASN A 40 9.44 2.65 0.29
CA ASN A 40 10.25 2.40 -0.89
C ASN A 40 10.63 3.70 -1.63
N VAL A 41 11.01 4.71 -0.86
CA VAL A 41 11.37 6.02 -1.38
C VAL A 41 12.73 5.96 -2.06
N ALA A 42 12.81 6.44 -3.29
CA ALA A 42 14.06 6.58 -4.04
C ALA A 42 14.36 8.05 -4.28
N LYS A 43 15.65 8.38 -4.27
CA LYS A 43 16.10 9.73 -4.61
C LYS A 43 16.42 9.78 -6.10
N LYS A 44 15.80 10.72 -6.80
CA LYS A 44 16.01 10.92 -8.23
C LYS A 44 16.63 12.27 -8.50
N HIS A 45 17.72 12.28 -9.25
CA HIS A 45 18.31 13.52 -9.75
C HIS A 45 17.43 14.05 -10.87
N GLN A 46 16.97 15.29 -10.71
CA GLN A 46 16.18 15.97 -11.69
C GLN A 46 17.00 17.07 -12.33
N LYS A 47 17.07 17.08 -13.68
CA LYS A 47 17.76 18.14 -14.40
C LYS A 47 16.92 19.41 -14.39
N PRO A 48 17.57 20.62 -14.38
CA PRO A 48 16.83 21.85 -14.53
C PRO A 48 16.04 21.85 -15.84
N ASN A 49 14.80 22.36 -15.79
CA ASN A 49 14.00 22.51 -16.99
C ASN A 49 13.81 24.01 -17.27
N PRO A 50 14.60 24.60 -18.18
CA PRO A 50 14.52 26.04 -18.45
C PRO A 50 13.19 26.45 -19.10
N ALA A 51 12.51 25.54 -19.77
CA ALA A 51 11.23 25.85 -20.40
C ALA A 51 10.09 26.04 -19.37
N SER A 52 10.15 25.32 -18.26
CA SER A 52 9.16 25.44 -17.16
C SER A 52 9.66 26.28 -15.99
N GLY A 53 10.93 26.70 -16.01
CA GLY A 53 11.52 27.45 -14.92
C GLY A 53 11.78 26.62 -13.66
N GLU A 54 11.71 25.31 -13.75
CA GLU A 54 11.95 24.43 -12.59
C GLU A 54 13.43 24.26 -12.31
N PRO A 55 13.89 24.48 -11.07
CA PRO A 55 15.26 24.19 -10.71
C PRO A 55 15.48 22.68 -10.68
N GLY A 56 16.70 22.25 -11.04
CA GLY A 56 17.11 20.88 -10.85
C GLY A 56 17.35 20.57 -9.38
N GLY A 57 17.56 19.31 -9.08
CA GLY A 57 17.87 18.88 -7.72
C GLY A 57 17.62 17.41 -7.50
N ILE A 58 17.61 17.02 -6.23
CA ILE A 58 17.29 15.66 -5.81
C ILE A 58 15.84 15.65 -5.32
N VAL A 59 15.03 14.78 -5.91
CA VAL A 59 13.62 14.61 -5.56
C VAL A 59 13.42 13.23 -4.98
N GLU A 60 12.68 13.14 -3.88
CA GLU A 60 12.25 11.87 -3.31
C GLU A 60 10.97 11.41 -4.00
N ILE A 61 10.99 10.17 -4.50
CA ILE A 61 9.85 9.58 -5.21
C ILE A 61 9.52 8.26 -4.55
N GLU A 62 8.24 8.06 -4.24
CA GLU A 62 7.73 6.80 -3.73
C GLU A 62 7.62 5.82 -4.88
N MET A 63 8.41 4.73 -4.82
CA MET A 63 8.45 3.72 -5.86
C MET A 63 7.47 2.59 -5.56
N PRO A 64 6.91 1.94 -6.59
CA PRO A 64 6.05 0.79 -6.39
C PRO A 64 6.76 -0.36 -5.68
N ILE A 65 6.03 -1.06 -4.82
CA ILE A 65 6.50 -2.25 -4.12
C ILE A 65 5.57 -3.41 -4.48
N GLN A 66 6.09 -4.62 -4.52
CA GLN A 66 5.29 -5.82 -4.79
C GLN A 66 4.18 -5.96 -3.75
N ALA A 67 2.95 -6.21 -4.19
CA ALA A 67 1.82 -6.38 -3.29
C ALA A 67 2.01 -7.56 -2.33
N SER A 68 2.77 -8.59 -2.73
CA SER A 68 3.11 -9.72 -1.88
C SER A 68 4.04 -9.36 -0.71
N ASN A 69 4.71 -8.20 -0.77
CA ASN A 69 5.64 -7.75 0.26
C ASN A 69 4.96 -6.88 1.32
N VAL A 70 3.67 -6.65 1.20
CA VAL A 70 2.89 -5.88 2.16
C VAL A 70 1.67 -6.67 2.63
N ALA A 71 1.16 -6.30 3.79
CA ALA A 71 -0.07 -6.89 4.35
C ALA A 71 -0.91 -5.77 4.96
N ILE A 72 -2.22 -6.00 5.05
CA ILE A 72 -3.11 -5.06 5.74
C ILE A 72 -2.75 -5.06 7.22
N PHE A 73 -2.62 -3.87 7.80
CA PHE A 73 -2.36 -3.72 9.21
C PHE A 73 -3.68 -3.80 10.00
N ASN A 74 -3.71 -4.69 10.98
CA ASN A 74 -4.87 -4.83 11.85
C ASN A 74 -4.63 -4.06 13.14
N ASP A 75 -5.33 -2.94 13.32
CA ASP A 75 -5.18 -2.06 14.49
C ASP A 75 -5.55 -2.78 15.79
N ALA A 76 -6.51 -3.70 15.74
CA ALA A 76 -6.96 -4.43 16.93
C ALA A 76 -5.88 -5.37 17.48
N THR A 77 -5.06 -5.96 16.60
CA THR A 77 -4.00 -6.88 17.02
C THR A 77 -2.61 -6.23 16.99
N GLY A 78 -2.47 -5.07 16.35
CA GLY A 78 -1.19 -4.39 16.19
C GLY A 78 -0.22 -5.10 15.26
N LYS A 79 -0.70 -5.95 14.35
CA LYS A 79 0.12 -6.80 13.49
C LYS A 79 -0.40 -6.83 12.06
N ALA A 80 0.45 -7.29 11.15
CA ALA A 80 0.02 -7.67 9.82
C ALA A 80 -0.99 -8.82 9.91
N ASP A 81 -2.01 -8.79 9.08
CA ASP A 81 -3.04 -9.81 9.06
C ASP A 81 -3.36 -10.23 7.65
N ARG A 82 -3.78 -11.47 7.51
CA ARG A 82 -4.33 -11.97 6.26
C ARG A 82 -5.76 -11.52 6.11
N VAL A 83 -6.11 -11.19 4.88
CA VAL A 83 -7.45 -10.75 4.54
C VAL A 83 -8.11 -11.79 3.65
N GLY A 84 -9.32 -12.19 4.04
CA GLY A 84 -10.20 -13.02 3.21
C GLY A 84 -11.35 -12.18 2.67
N ILE A 85 -12.11 -12.78 1.77
CA ILE A 85 -13.29 -12.16 1.18
C ILE A 85 -14.49 -13.01 1.54
N LYS A 86 -15.54 -12.38 2.08
CA LYS A 86 -16.80 -13.06 2.37
C LYS A 86 -17.96 -12.28 1.78
N THR A 87 -19.05 -12.99 1.54
CA THR A 87 -20.31 -12.41 1.05
C THR A 87 -21.25 -12.20 2.24
N LEU A 88 -21.76 -10.98 2.39
CA LEU A 88 -22.76 -10.67 3.40
C LEU A 88 -24.13 -11.15 2.97
N GLU A 89 -25.10 -11.16 3.90
CA GLU A 89 -26.49 -11.59 3.66
C GLU A 89 -27.15 -10.80 2.53
N ASP A 90 -26.77 -9.53 2.35
CA ASP A 90 -27.31 -8.67 1.28
C ASP A 90 -26.64 -8.89 -0.08
N GLY A 91 -25.71 -9.83 -0.19
CA GLY A 91 -24.99 -10.13 -1.42
C GLY A 91 -23.71 -9.34 -1.66
N ARG A 92 -23.38 -8.38 -0.79
CA ARG A 92 -22.15 -7.61 -0.93
C ARG A 92 -20.95 -8.44 -0.49
N LYS A 93 -19.84 -8.30 -1.22
CA LYS A 93 -18.55 -8.89 -0.85
C LYS A 93 -17.76 -7.89 -0.02
N VAL A 94 -17.24 -8.34 1.10
CA VAL A 94 -16.40 -7.53 1.98
C VAL A 94 -15.13 -8.27 2.31
N ARG A 95 -14.11 -7.50 2.66
CA ARG A 95 -12.84 -8.04 3.17
C ARG A 95 -12.97 -8.20 4.68
N TYR A 96 -12.35 -9.24 5.21
CA TYR A 96 -12.33 -9.47 6.66
C TYR A 96 -10.94 -9.95 7.09
N PHE A 97 -10.57 -9.65 8.33
CA PHE A 97 -9.34 -10.16 8.92
C PHE A 97 -9.52 -11.61 9.35
N LYS A 98 -8.63 -12.48 8.89
CA LYS A 98 -8.72 -13.91 9.20
C LYS A 98 -8.46 -14.21 10.66
N SER A 99 -7.69 -13.37 11.38
CA SER A 99 -7.36 -13.62 12.77
C SER A 99 -8.52 -13.43 13.72
N ASN A 100 -9.40 -12.46 13.49
CA ASN A 100 -10.51 -12.13 14.39
C ASN A 100 -11.88 -12.07 13.70
N GLY A 101 -11.93 -12.19 12.38
CA GLY A 101 -13.18 -12.13 11.63
C GLY A 101 -13.78 -10.75 11.45
N GLU A 102 -13.12 -9.70 11.90
CA GLU A 102 -13.61 -8.32 11.74
C GLU A 102 -13.57 -7.89 10.29
N VAL A 103 -14.61 -7.14 9.88
CA VAL A 103 -14.70 -6.60 8.52
C VAL A 103 -13.70 -5.44 8.37
N VAL A 104 -12.89 -5.50 7.31
CA VAL A 104 -11.92 -4.43 6.98
C VAL A 104 -12.66 -3.22 6.40
N ASP A 105 -13.63 -3.48 5.53
CA ASP A 105 -14.43 -2.45 4.89
C ASP A 105 -15.69 -2.19 5.71
N VAL A 106 -15.79 -1.00 6.21
CA VAL A 106 -16.95 -0.60 7.03
C VAL A 106 -17.88 0.28 6.22
#